data_52c7d67914dd8044f7c0d91260e522e3
#
_entry.id   52c7d67914dd8044f7c0d91260e522e3
#
_cell.length_a   1.000
_cell.length_b   1.000
_cell.length_c   1.000
_cell.angle_alpha   90.00
_cell.angle_beta   90.00
_cell.angle_gamma   90.00
#
_symmetry.space_group_name_H-M   'P 1'
#
loop_
_entity.id
_entity.type
_entity.pdbx_description
1 polymer ?
#
loop_
_entity_poly.entity_id
_entity_poly.type
_entity_poly.pdbx_seq_one_letter_code
_entity_poly.pdbx_strand_id
1 'polypeptide(L)'
;SYILDVLKEENVKATFFITCNGPDYLIKRMYDEGHTVALHTASHNYSYVYSSTENYFADLKRVSDRVKRITGQESKIIRFPGGSSNTISRTYHRGIMTKLTNEVVEKGYHYYDWNVDSNDAGGASSSTEVYYNVVNNLSPYRANMVLMHDIKYTTKDAIKSIIEYGKNNGYTFKKIEEDTYMIRHAANN
;
A
#
# COMPACT_ATOMS: atom_id res chain seq x y z
N SER A 1 12.73 -12.20 -2.07
CA SER A 1 13.17 -10.81 -2.22
C SER A 1 13.76 -10.32 -0.91
N TYR A 2 14.74 -9.45 -1.00
CA TYR A 2 15.48 -8.93 0.17
C TYR A 2 14.54 -8.33 1.24
N ILE A 3 13.53 -7.56 0.86
CA ILE A 3 12.56 -6.98 1.82
C ILE A 3 11.84 -8.07 2.61
N LEU A 4 11.39 -9.14 1.97
CA LEU A 4 10.77 -10.27 2.67
C LEU A 4 11.76 -10.99 3.59
N ASP A 5 13.02 -11.08 3.20
CA ASP A 5 14.08 -11.67 4.04
C ASP A 5 14.28 -10.84 5.31
N VAL A 6 14.38 -9.50 5.18
CA VAL A 6 14.48 -8.58 6.33
C VAL A 6 13.25 -8.66 7.23
N LEU A 7 12.04 -8.64 6.67
CA LEU A 7 10.81 -8.74 7.46
C LEU A 7 10.74 -10.05 8.25
N LYS A 8 11.21 -11.14 7.66
CA LYS A 8 11.29 -12.45 8.31
C LYS A 8 12.34 -12.47 9.42
N GLU A 9 13.55 -11.97 9.15
CA GLU A 9 14.65 -11.85 10.12
C GLU A 9 14.22 -11.00 11.32
N GLU A 10 13.58 -9.88 11.07
CA GLU A 10 13.09 -8.96 12.09
C GLU A 10 11.78 -9.40 12.76
N ASN A 11 11.18 -10.49 12.33
CA ASN A 11 9.87 -10.96 12.80
C ASN A 11 8.78 -9.88 12.73
N VAL A 12 8.72 -9.14 11.63
CA VAL A 12 7.75 -8.07 11.37
C VAL A 12 6.84 -8.46 10.23
N LYS A 13 5.56 -8.16 10.37
CA LYS A 13 4.56 -8.32 9.29
C LYS A 13 4.24 -6.97 8.66
N ALA A 14 4.01 -7.00 7.36
CA ALA A 14 3.67 -5.83 6.54
C ALA A 14 2.44 -6.10 5.68
N THR A 15 1.97 -5.07 5.01
CA THR A 15 0.91 -5.16 4.00
C THR A 15 1.47 -4.78 2.65
N PHE A 16 1.28 -5.64 1.68
CA PHE A 16 1.71 -5.43 0.29
C PHE A 16 0.48 -5.16 -0.57
N PHE A 17 0.37 -3.94 -1.08
CA PHE A 17 -0.65 -3.56 -2.05
C PHE A 17 -0.12 -3.87 -3.45
N ILE A 18 -0.55 -5.00 -4.01
CA ILE A 18 0.02 -5.55 -5.23
C ILE A 18 -0.76 -5.16 -6.49
N THR A 19 -0.04 -5.16 -7.61
CA THR A 19 -0.58 -5.05 -8.96
C THR A 19 -0.49 -6.39 -9.68
N CYS A 20 -0.77 -6.42 -10.99
CA CYS A 20 -0.52 -7.62 -11.81
C CYS A 20 0.94 -7.72 -12.32
N ASN A 21 1.84 -6.85 -11.88
CA ASN A 21 3.26 -6.93 -12.15
C ASN A 21 3.96 -7.88 -11.18
N GLY A 22 5.13 -8.36 -11.58
CA GLY A 22 5.96 -9.24 -10.77
C GLY A 22 5.49 -10.72 -10.76
N PRO A 23 6.31 -11.62 -10.22
CA PRO A 23 6.07 -13.05 -10.29
C PRO A 23 5.15 -13.56 -9.18
N ASP A 24 4.31 -14.54 -9.51
CA ASP A 24 3.34 -15.15 -8.59
C ASP A 24 3.98 -15.74 -7.34
N TYR A 25 5.20 -16.28 -7.43
CA TYR A 25 5.86 -16.89 -6.28
C TYR A 25 6.17 -15.88 -5.16
N LEU A 26 6.39 -14.60 -5.48
CA LEU A 26 6.57 -13.57 -4.44
C LEU A 26 5.26 -13.28 -3.73
N ILE A 27 4.14 -13.21 -4.44
CA ILE A 27 2.81 -13.05 -3.85
C ILE A 27 2.49 -14.23 -2.92
N LYS A 28 2.78 -15.45 -3.39
CA LYS A 28 2.61 -16.66 -2.58
C LYS A 28 3.47 -16.60 -1.32
N ARG A 29 4.73 -16.18 -1.45
CA ARG A 29 5.65 -16.02 -0.33
C ARG A 29 5.16 -14.97 0.68
N MET A 30 4.68 -13.81 0.21
CA MET A 30 4.09 -12.77 1.09
C MET A 30 2.97 -13.38 1.94
N TYR A 31 2.07 -14.12 1.30
CA TYR A 31 0.94 -14.76 1.98
C TYR A 31 1.40 -15.84 2.97
N ASP A 32 2.26 -16.77 2.55
CA ASP A 32 2.73 -17.88 3.38
C ASP A 32 3.54 -17.40 4.60
N GLU A 33 4.26 -16.28 4.48
CA GLU A 33 4.98 -15.65 5.59
C GLU A 33 4.08 -14.80 6.49
N GLY A 34 2.76 -14.76 6.23
CA GLY A 34 1.75 -14.14 7.09
C GLY A 34 1.59 -12.64 6.92
N HIS A 35 2.07 -12.06 5.83
CA HIS A 35 1.81 -10.69 5.45
C HIS A 35 0.38 -10.54 4.90
N THR A 36 -0.16 -9.33 4.90
CA THR A 36 -1.39 -9.04 4.17
C THR A 36 -1.07 -8.79 2.71
N VAL A 37 -1.73 -9.54 1.82
CA VAL A 37 -1.71 -9.32 0.37
C VAL A 37 -2.97 -8.53 0.02
N ALA A 38 -2.80 -7.26 -0.25
CA ALA A 38 -3.85 -6.30 -0.56
C ALA A 38 -3.80 -5.87 -2.05
N LEU A 39 -4.79 -5.11 -2.50
CA LEU A 39 -5.00 -4.83 -3.91
C LEU A 39 -4.66 -3.37 -4.25
N HIS A 40 -3.95 -3.16 -5.38
CA HIS A 40 -3.54 -1.82 -5.85
C HIS A 40 -3.87 -1.59 -7.33
N THR A 41 -4.98 -2.15 -7.81
CA THR A 41 -5.36 -2.31 -9.22
C THR A 41 -4.39 -3.20 -10.01
N ALA A 42 -4.80 -3.73 -11.15
CA ALA A 42 -3.97 -4.64 -11.93
C ALA A 42 -2.88 -3.90 -12.71
N SER A 43 -3.27 -2.84 -13.39
CA SER A 43 -2.40 -2.12 -14.32
C SER A 43 -1.65 -0.94 -13.70
N HIS A 44 -2.16 -0.35 -12.62
CA HIS A 44 -1.70 0.94 -12.08
C HIS A 44 -1.67 2.04 -13.17
N ASN A 45 -2.52 1.93 -14.18
CA ASN A 45 -2.58 2.88 -15.28
C ASN A 45 -3.65 3.94 -14.98
N TYR A 46 -3.22 5.14 -14.60
CA TYR A 46 -4.13 6.25 -14.24
C TYR A 46 -5.14 6.58 -15.33
N SER A 47 -4.72 6.61 -16.60
CA SER A 47 -5.63 6.94 -17.71
C SER A 47 -6.72 5.90 -17.91
N TYR A 48 -6.49 4.65 -17.54
CA TYR A 48 -7.48 3.58 -17.59
C TYR A 48 -8.32 3.52 -16.30
N VAL A 49 -7.66 3.39 -15.16
CA VAL A 49 -8.37 3.16 -13.88
C VAL A 49 -9.20 4.35 -13.42
N TYR A 50 -8.84 5.57 -13.84
CA TYR A 50 -9.58 6.78 -13.49
C TYR A 50 -10.41 7.37 -14.63
N SER A 51 -10.59 6.65 -15.73
CA SER A 51 -11.50 7.09 -16.81
C SER A 51 -12.97 6.89 -16.46
N SER A 52 -13.31 5.83 -15.70
CA SER A 52 -14.64 5.58 -15.17
C SER A 52 -14.58 4.65 -13.95
N THR A 53 -15.67 4.60 -13.17
CA THR A 53 -15.76 3.67 -12.03
C THR A 53 -15.79 2.22 -12.52
N GLU A 54 -16.42 1.94 -13.66
CA GLU A 54 -16.47 0.62 -14.28
C GLU A 54 -15.06 0.11 -14.62
N ASN A 55 -14.23 0.96 -15.24
CA ASN A 55 -12.84 0.62 -15.58
C ASN A 55 -11.98 0.39 -14.33
N TYR A 56 -12.19 1.20 -13.29
CA TYR A 56 -11.52 0.98 -12.00
C TYR A 56 -11.86 -0.40 -11.43
N PHE A 57 -13.15 -0.75 -11.36
CA PHE A 57 -13.56 -2.04 -10.80
C PHE A 57 -13.18 -3.23 -11.69
N ALA A 58 -13.18 -3.06 -13.00
CA ALA A 58 -12.68 -4.09 -13.92
C ALA A 58 -11.19 -4.38 -13.68
N ASP A 59 -10.38 -3.35 -13.49
CA ASP A 59 -8.97 -3.50 -13.22
C ASP A 59 -8.67 -4.02 -11.80
N LEU A 60 -9.46 -3.59 -10.82
CA LEU A 60 -9.40 -4.10 -9.45
C LEU A 60 -9.75 -5.59 -9.39
N LYS A 61 -10.77 -6.02 -10.16
CA LYS A 61 -11.15 -7.42 -10.25
C LYS A 61 -10.03 -8.30 -10.79
N ARG A 62 -9.29 -7.84 -11.79
CA ARG A 62 -8.16 -8.59 -12.37
C ARG A 62 -7.10 -8.92 -11.32
N VAL A 63 -6.69 -7.96 -10.49
CA VAL A 63 -5.72 -8.23 -9.42
C VAL A 63 -6.34 -9.04 -8.30
N SER A 64 -7.61 -8.86 -7.99
CA SER A 64 -8.35 -9.67 -7.00
C SER A 64 -8.39 -11.15 -7.41
N ASP A 65 -8.73 -11.43 -8.67
CA ASP A 65 -8.75 -12.80 -9.21
C ASP A 65 -7.35 -13.43 -9.16
N ARG A 66 -6.30 -12.64 -9.45
CA ARG A 66 -4.91 -13.09 -9.34
C ARG A 66 -4.55 -13.48 -7.91
N VAL A 67 -4.86 -12.61 -6.93
CA VAL A 67 -4.59 -12.87 -5.51
C VAL A 67 -5.33 -14.13 -5.06
N LYS A 68 -6.63 -14.23 -5.36
CA LYS A 68 -7.43 -15.40 -5.01
C LYS A 68 -6.86 -16.70 -5.61
N ARG A 69 -6.44 -16.66 -6.87
CA ARG A 69 -5.82 -17.83 -7.55
C ARG A 69 -4.53 -18.27 -6.86
N ILE A 70 -3.70 -17.32 -6.40
CA ILE A 70 -2.38 -17.64 -5.81
C ILE A 70 -2.50 -18.04 -4.35
N THR A 71 -3.35 -17.34 -3.58
CA THR A 71 -3.42 -17.48 -2.12
C THR A 71 -4.59 -18.34 -1.65
N GLY A 72 -5.60 -18.57 -2.50
CA GLY A 72 -6.87 -19.20 -2.12
C GLY A 72 -7.82 -18.28 -1.36
N GLN A 73 -7.43 -17.01 -1.09
CA GLN A 73 -8.20 -16.06 -0.31
C GLN A 73 -8.55 -14.81 -1.12
N GLU A 74 -9.73 -14.27 -0.88
CA GLU A 74 -10.12 -12.95 -1.38
C GLU A 74 -9.56 -11.86 -0.45
N SER A 75 -9.11 -10.75 -1.03
CA SER A 75 -8.75 -9.56 -0.27
C SER A 75 -9.79 -8.48 -0.47
N LYS A 76 -10.21 -7.85 0.61
CA LYS A 76 -11.07 -6.66 0.62
C LYS A 76 -10.33 -5.38 1.00
N ILE A 77 -9.02 -5.48 1.19
CA ILE A 77 -8.15 -4.36 1.53
C ILE A 77 -7.53 -3.80 0.26
N ILE A 78 -7.72 -2.50 0.04
CA ILE A 78 -7.25 -1.82 -1.17
C ILE A 78 -6.48 -0.54 -0.82
N ARG A 79 -5.66 -0.08 -1.77
CA ARG A 79 -5.14 1.29 -1.83
C ARG A 79 -5.33 1.81 -3.26
N PHE A 80 -5.83 3.04 -3.37
CA PHE A 80 -5.96 3.70 -4.67
C PHE A 80 -4.59 4.07 -5.24
N PRO A 81 -4.32 3.88 -6.54
CA PRO A 81 -3.15 4.46 -7.19
C PRO A 81 -3.03 5.96 -6.94
N GLY A 82 -1.90 6.39 -6.35
CA GLY A 82 -1.69 7.77 -5.92
C GLY A 82 -2.45 8.21 -4.67
N GLY A 83 -3.16 7.29 -3.99
CA GLY A 83 -3.99 7.58 -2.82
C GLY A 83 -5.36 8.19 -3.15
N SER A 84 -6.25 8.20 -2.17
CA SER A 84 -7.61 8.73 -2.35
C SER A 84 -7.66 10.24 -2.59
N SER A 85 -6.62 10.98 -2.18
CA SER A 85 -6.48 12.43 -2.39
C SER A 85 -5.72 12.82 -3.66
N ASN A 86 -5.38 11.86 -4.54
CA ASN A 86 -4.63 12.17 -5.75
C ASN A 86 -5.40 13.16 -6.65
N THR A 87 -4.65 14.05 -7.28
CA THR A 87 -5.21 15.08 -8.18
C THR A 87 -5.13 14.68 -9.64
N ILE A 88 -4.34 13.65 -9.97
CA ILE A 88 -4.18 13.22 -11.37
C ILE A 88 -5.46 12.61 -11.93
N SER A 89 -6.26 11.96 -11.10
CA SER A 89 -7.52 11.32 -11.50
C SER A 89 -8.50 12.30 -12.16
N ARG A 90 -8.56 13.54 -11.69
CA ARG A 90 -9.44 14.58 -12.25
C ARG A 90 -9.09 14.99 -13.68
N THR A 91 -7.87 14.70 -14.13
CA THR A 91 -7.45 14.90 -15.53
C THR A 91 -8.20 13.98 -16.47
N TYR A 92 -8.57 12.79 -15.98
CA TYR A 92 -9.29 11.78 -16.76
C TYR A 92 -10.80 11.82 -16.52
N HIS A 93 -11.22 12.08 -15.27
CA HIS A 93 -12.63 12.18 -14.92
C HIS A 93 -12.79 13.00 -13.64
N ARG A 94 -13.34 14.22 -13.76
CA ARG A 94 -13.62 15.06 -12.59
C ARG A 94 -14.63 14.40 -11.65
N GLY A 95 -14.38 14.46 -10.35
CA GLY A 95 -15.25 13.89 -9.34
C GLY A 95 -15.14 12.38 -9.16
N ILE A 96 -14.25 11.70 -9.90
CA ILE A 96 -14.17 10.24 -9.84
C ILE A 96 -13.75 9.73 -8.46
N MET A 97 -12.86 10.43 -7.75
CA MET A 97 -12.42 9.96 -6.42
C MET A 97 -13.54 10.02 -5.40
N THR A 98 -14.40 11.04 -5.43
CA THR A 98 -15.60 11.08 -4.58
C THR A 98 -16.53 9.89 -4.86
N LYS A 99 -16.73 9.52 -6.13
CA LYS A 99 -17.54 8.33 -6.48
C LYS A 99 -16.86 7.06 -5.99
N LEU A 100 -15.58 6.85 -6.33
CA LEU A 100 -14.85 5.64 -6.01
C LEU A 100 -14.71 5.40 -4.50
N THR A 101 -14.43 6.45 -3.71
CA THR A 101 -14.31 6.31 -2.25
C THR A 101 -15.61 5.86 -1.58
N ASN A 102 -16.77 6.20 -2.15
CA ASN A 102 -18.07 5.73 -1.70
C ASN A 102 -18.35 4.31 -2.22
N GLU A 103 -18.22 4.09 -3.54
CA GLU A 103 -18.56 2.81 -4.16
C GLU A 103 -17.70 1.64 -3.68
N VAL A 104 -16.41 1.85 -3.40
CA VAL A 104 -15.56 0.78 -2.84
C VAL A 104 -16.07 0.33 -1.46
N VAL A 105 -16.50 1.27 -0.61
CA VAL A 105 -17.06 0.98 0.71
C VAL A 105 -18.40 0.25 0.59
N GLU A 106 -19.29 0.71 -0.30
CA GLU A 106 -20.57 0.05 -0.58
C GLU A 106 -20.38 -1.39 -1.07
N LYS A 107 -19.30 -1.67 -1.80
CA LYS A 107 -18.92 -3.02 -2.26
C LYS A 107 -18.14 -3.83 -1.22
N GLY A 108 -18.02 -3.33 0.01
CA GLY A 108 -17.38 -4.02 1.12
C GLY A 108 -15.85 -3.99 1.10
N TYR A 109 -15.24 -3.07 0.35
CA TYR A 109 -13.80 -2.86 0.41
C TYR A 109 -13.42 -1.86 1.50
N HIS A 110 -12.23 -2.06 2.09
CA HIS A 110 -11.58 -1.16 3.03
C HIS A 110 -10.38 -0.51 2.36
N TYR A 111 -10.41 0.79 2.13
CA TYR A 111 -9.26 1.48 1.55
C TYR A 111 -8.43 2.19 2.61
N TYR A 112 -7.12 2.17 2.41
CA TYR A 112 -6.12 2.74 3.30
C TYR A 112 -5.15 3.63 2.54
N ASP A 113 -5.02 4.87 3.00
CA ASP A 113 -3.95 5.76 2.58
C ASP A 113 -2.76 5.65 3.55
N TRP A 114 -2.13 6.73 3.90
CA TRP A 114 -1.00 6.79 4.83
C TRP A 114 -0.96 8.13 5.57
N ASN A 115 -0.17 8.21 6.63
CA ASN A 115 0.10 9.45 7.34
C ASN A 115 1.60 9.65 7.63
N VAL A 116 2.43 8.72 7.16
CA VAL A 116 3.88 8.84 7.14
C VAL A 116 4.35 8.43 5.75
N ASP A 117 4.91 9.38 5.01
CA ASP A 117 5.42 9.15 3.66
C ASP A 117 6.95 9.07 3.68
N SER A 118 7.50 7.97 3.20
CA SER A 118 8.94 7.81 3.03
C SER A 118 9.52 8.66 1.91
N ASN A 119 8.64 9.18 1.04
CA ASN A 119 8.99 9.94 -0.17
C ASN A 119 9.92 9.18 -1.16
N ASP A 120 9.97 7.85 -1.05
CA ASP A 120 10.81 7.00 -1.90
C ASP A 120 10.41 7.01 -3.38
N ALA A 121 9.16 7.31 -3.67
CA ALA A 121 8.64 7.52 -5.03
C ALA A 121 8.51 9.00 -5.41
N GLY A 122 8.66 9.92 -4.46
CA GLY A 122 8.39 11.34 -4.67
C GLY A 122 9.64 12.24 -4.79
N GLY A 123 10.81 11.81 -4.34
CA GLY A 123 11.98 12.67 -4.42
C GLY A 123 13.13 12.31 -3.49
N ALA A 124 12.96 11.33 -2.60
CA ALA A 124 14.08 10.86 -1.79
C ALA A 124 15.15 10.22 -2.69
N SER A 125 16.34 10.77 -2.67
CA SER A 125 17.47 10.37 -3.52
C SER A 125 18.36 9.30 -2.89
N SER A 126 18.20 9.04 -1.60
CA SER A 126 19.01 8.10 -0.83
C SER A 126 18.22 7.33 0.22
N SER A 127 18.76 6.19 0.64
CA SER A 127 18.22 5.41 1.77
C SER A 127 18.23 6.19 3.09
N THR A 128 19.19 7.08 3.27
CA THR A 128 19.27 7.97 4.42
C THR A 128 18.09 8.93 4.46
N GLU A 129 17.72 9.53 3.32
CA GLU A 129 16.54 10.39 3.24
C GLU A 129 15.25 9.61 3.50
N VAL A 130 15.09 8.42 2.91
CA VAL A 130 13.95 7.53 3.18
C VAL A 130 13.84 7.22 4.66
N TYR A 131 14.96 6.86 5.31
CA TYR A 131 15.00 6.61 6.74
C TYR A 131 14.50 7.81 7.55
N TYR A 132 15.08 8.99 7.34
CA TYR A 132 14.70 10.18 8.10
C TYR A 132 13.29 10.67 7.80
N ASN A 133 12.81 10.54 6.56
CA ASN A 133 11.43 10.85 6.20
C ASN A 133 10.44 9.98 6.99
N VAL A 134 10.79 8.74 7.28
CA VAL A 134 9.95 7.88 8.13
C VAL A 134 10.12 8.23 9.59
N VAL A 135 11.33 8.11 10.15
CA VAL A 135 11.53 8.15 11.62
C VAL A 135 11.18 9.49 12.23
N ASN A 136 11.41 10.60 11.51
CA ASN A 136 11.09 11.95 11.98
C ASN A 136 9.58 12.26 11.94
N ASN A 137 8.79 11.48 11.22
CA ASN A 137 7.34 11.66 11.09
C ASN A 137 6.53 10.62 11.87
N LEU A 138 7.18 9.66 12.54
CA LEU A 138 6.51 8.78 13.50
C LEU A 138 6.04 9.55 14.73
N SER A 139 4.87 9.20 15.23
CA SER A 139 4.30 9.78 16.46
C SER A 139 3.87 8.67 17.41
N PRO A 140 4.27 8.73 18.69
CA PRO A 140 3.82 7.76 19.70
C PRO A 140 2.35 7.94 20.10
N TYR A 141 1.72 9.04 19.67
CA TYR A 141 0.36 9.40 20.07
C TYR A 141 -0.71 9.05 19.05
N ARG A 142 -0.34 8.37 17.96
CA ARG A 142 -1.29 7.98 16.91
C ARG A 142 -0.85 6.66 16.24
N ALA A 143 -1.79 6.04 15.53
CA ALA A 143 -1.43 5.00 14.57
C ALA A 143 -0.62 5.61 13.42
N ASN A 144 0.51 4.99 13.10
CA ASN A 144 1.38 5.40 12.00
C ASN A 144 1.21 4.41 10.85
N MET A 145 0.76 4.89 9.70
CA MET A 145 0.69 4.09 8.48
C MET A 145 1.72 4.61 7.49
N VAL A 146 2.79 3.84 7.33
CA VAL A 146 3.95 4.23 6.55
C VAL A 146 3.81 3.76 5.12
N LEU A 147 3.97 4.70 4.16
CA LEU A 147 4.04 4.39 2.74
C LEU A 147 5.49 4.20 2.29
N MET A 148 5.75 3.07 1.65
CA MET A 148 7.00 2.75 0.95
C MET A 148 6.69 1.87 -0.27
N HIS A 149 7.65 1.77 -1.21
CA HIS A 149 7.54 0.95 -2.41
C HIS A 149 8.66 -0.08 -2.44
N ASP A 150 8.30 -1.36 -2.50
CA ASP A 150 9.22 -2.50 -2.43
C ASP A 150 10.12 -2.66 -3.69
N ILE A 151 9.83 -1.90 -4.73
CA ILE A 151 10.63 -1.83 -5.97
C ILE A 151 11.76 -0.79 -5.90
N LYS A 152 11.83 0.01 -4.84
CA LYS A 152 12.83 1.08 -4.70
C LYS A 152 14.08 0.58 -3.97
N TYR A 153 15.26 0.85 -4.54
CA TYR A 153 16.53 0.53 -3.88
C TYR A 153 16.73 1.31 -2.58
N THR A 154 16.31 2.57 -2.56
CA THR A 154 16.36 3.42 -1.37
C THR A 154 15.56 2.84 -0.22
N THR A 155 14.37 2.29 -0.48
CA THR A 155 13.56 1.57 0.50
C THR A 155 14.22 0.27 0.94
N LYS A 156 14.72 -0.52 -0.01
CA LYS A 156 15.42 -1.77 0.27
C LYS A 156 16.56 -1.56 1.28
N ASP A 157 17.35 -0.51 1.09
CA ASP A 157 18.53 -0.26 1.93
C ASP A 157 18.17 0.43 3.26
N ALA A 158 17.00 1.07 3.37
CA ALA A 158 16.52 1.75 4.58
C ALA A 158 15.68 0.86 5.51
N ILE A 159 14.99 -0.17 4.99
CA ILE A 159 13.90 -0.87 5.71
C ILE A 159 14.36 -1.49 7.03
N LYS A 160 15.54 -2.09 7.08
CA LYS A 160 16.06 -2.72 8.31
C LYS A 160 16.28 -1.70 9.41
N SER A 161 16.96 -0.59 9.10
CA SER A 161 17.21 0.49 10.06
C SER A 161 15.92 1.16 10.55
N ILE A 162 14.90 1.29 9.70
CA ILE A 162 13.58 1.80 10.09
C ILE A 162 12.91 0.85 11.11
N ILE A 163 12.97 -0.45 10.86
CA ILE A 163 12.39 -1.45 11.77
C ILE A 163 13.13 -1.44 13.12
N GLU A 164 14.45 -1.45 13.10
CA GLU A 164 15.30 -1.39 14.30
C GLU A 164 15.01 -0.11 15.11
N TYR A 165 14.92 1.05 14.44
CA TYR A 165 14.54 2.30 15.10
C TYR A 165 13.19 2.19 15.78
N GLY A 166 12.17 1.69 15.06
CA GLY A 166 10.83 1.55 15.59
C GLY A 166 10.79 0.67 16.85
N LYS A 167 11.43 -0.50 16.80
CA LYS A 167 11.53 -1.41 17.96
C LYS A 167 12.22 -0.76 19.15
N ASN A 168 13.36 -0.10 18.91
CA ASN A 168 14.14 0.56 19.96
C ASN A 168 13.41 1.76 20.59
N ASN A 169 12.43 2.33 19.89
CA ASN A 169 11.61 3.45 20.37
C ASN A 169 10.18 3.04 20.78
N GLY A 170 9.93 1.75 21.00
CA GLY A 170 8.68 1.24 21.57
C GLY A 170 7.53 1.12 20.58
N TYR A 171 7.77 1.21 19.28
CA TYR A 171 6.74 0.97 18.26
C TYR A 171 6.54 -0.52 18.03
N THR A 172 5.29 -0.90 17.83
CA THR A 172 4.88 -2.25 17.41
C THR A 172 4.49 -2.22 15.95
N PHE A 173 5.04 -3.13 15.16
CA PHE A 173 4.73 -3.28 13.74
C PHE A 173 3.59 -4.27 13.56
N LYS A 174 2.58 -3.88 12.78
CA LYS A 174 1.43 -4.72 12.44
C LYS A 174 1.12 -4.65 10.95
N LYS A 175 0.61 -5.73 10.39
CA LYS A 175 -0.03 -5.72 9.07
C LYS A 175 -1.42 -5.08 9.17
N ILE A 176 -1.96 -4.60 8.06
CA ILE A 176 -3.34 -4.12 7.96
C ILE A 176 -4.28 -5.33 7.89
N GLU A 177 -5.32 -5.31 8.71
CA GLU A 177 -6.45 -6.23 8.70
C GLU A 177 -7.75 -5.44 8.50
N GLU A 178 -8.88 -6.09 8.26
CA GLU A 178 -10.14 -5.40 7.93
C GLU A 178 -10.65 -4.51 9.06
N ASP A 179 -10.30 -4.81 10.30
CA ASP A 179 -10.61 -4.05 11.51
C ASP A 179 -9.55 -3.00 11.89
N THR A 180 -8.47 -2.89 11.12
CA THR A 180 -7.42 -1.89 11.35
C THR A 180 -8.00 -0.48 11.25
N TYR A 181 -7.57 0.41 12.18
CA TYR A 181 -7.96 1.82 12.12
C TYR A 181 -7.66 2.44 10.76
N MET A 182 -8.68 2.99 10.11
CA MET A 182 -8.58 3.47 8.74
C MET A 182 -7.97 4.86 8.69
N ILE A 183 -6.80 4.95 8.08
CA ILE A 183 -6.18 6.23 7.72
C ILE A 183 -6.55 6.51 6.27
N ARG A 184 -7.31 7.59 6.08
CA ARG A 184 -7.86 8.01 4.78
C ARG A 184 -7.62 9.49 4.57
N HIS A 185 -7.21 9.85 3.37
CA HIS A 185 -7.16 11.24 2.94
C HIS A 185 -8.54 11.70 2.46
N ALA A 186 -8.81 13.00 2.51
CA ALA A 186 -9.98 13.57 1.87
C ALA A 186 -9.82 13.47 0.35
N ALA A 187 -10.89 13.06 -0.35
CA ALA A 187 -10.89 13.05 -1.81
C ALA A 187 -10.66 14.48 -2.34
N ASN A 188 -9.80 14.59 -3.34
CA ASN A 188 -9.40 15.86 -3.95
C ASN A 188 -9.63 15.79 -5.47
N ASN A 189 -10.85 16.08 -5.90
CA ASN A 189 -11.31 15.90 -7.29
C ASN A 189 -11.13 17.12 -8.19
#